data_d5df89ca6e2b3c682f93ca6a44835d25
#
_entry.id   d5df89ca6e2b3c682f93ca6a44835d25
#
_cell.length_a   1.000
_cell.length_b   1.000
_cell.length_c   1.000
_cell.angle_alpha   90.00
_cell.angle_beta   90.00
_cell.angle_gamma   90.00
#
_symmetry.space_group_name_H-M   'P 1'
#
loop_
_entity.id
_entity.type
_entity.pdbx_description
1 polymer ?
#
loop_
_entity_poly.entity_id
_entity_poly.type
_entity_poly.pdbx_seq_one_letter_code
_entity_poly.pdbx_strand_id
1 'polypeptide(L)'
;MSWFKRTNKNINTKTEEKKDIPAGLWYKTPTGKVIETKELAENMYVSPEDDYHVHIGSKEYFEIFFDGKFKEIGIHVAPVDFLKFQDQKKYSDRLKDAQNKTKLKDAIRVGYGKSHGKDLVIACMDFKFIGGSMGSVVGEKISMSIDYAITVSYTHLRAHETHT
;
A
#
# COMPACT_ATOMS: atom_id res chain seq x y z
N MET A 1 -36.68 17.81 50.52
CA MET A 1 -36.08 18.89 49.71
C MET A 1 -35.15 18.24 48.66
N SER A 2 -35.59 18.18 47.40
CA SER A 2 -34.84 17.57 46.31
C SER A 2 -34.17 18.68 45.51
N TRP A 3 -32.83 18.84 45.65
CA TRP A 3 -32.12 19.99 45.12
C TRP A 3 -31.38 19.68 43.78
N PHE A 4 -31.53 18.54 43.14
CA PHE A 4 -30.96 18.30 41.84
C PHE A 4 -31.99 17.66 40.88
N LYS A 5 -32.73 18.50 40.15
CA LYS A 5 -33.32 18.07 38.87
C LYS A 5 -32.31 18.32 37.80
N ARG A 6 -31.62 17.24 37.36
CA ARG A 6 -30.79 17.23 36.13
C ARG A 6 -31.71 17.42 34.94
N THR A 7 -31.79 18.60 34.38
CA THR A 7 -32.38 18.84 33.08
C THR A 7 -31.43 18.26 32.03
N ASN A 8 -31.74 17.06 31.54
CA ASN A 8 -31.08 16.50 30.36
C ASN A 8 -31.46 17.38 29.16
N LYS A 9 -30.72 18.47 28.94
CA LYS A 9 -30.64 19.08 27.61
C LYS A 9 -29.69 18.25 26.80
N ASN A 10 -30.24 17.22 26.12
CA ASN A 10 -29.53 16.58 25.01
C ASN A 10 -29.23 17.69 24.01
N ILE A 11 -27.94 17.88 23.75
CA ILE A 11 -27.49 18.72 22.64
C ILE A 11 -27.83 17.92 21.38
N ASN A 12 -29.03 18.19 20.82
CA ASN A 12 -29.41 17.68 19.51
C ASN A 12 -28.60 18.42 18.44
N THR A 13 -27.39 17.98 18.18
CA THR A 13 -26.65 18.38 16.99
C THR A 13 -27.34 17.75 15.80
N LYS A 14 -27.92 18.56 14.91
CA LYS A 14 -28.49 18.07 13.65
C LYS A 14 -27.37 17.37 12.87
N THR A 15 -27.58 16.08 12.59
CA THR A 15 -26.60 15.21 11.90
C THR A 15 -26.26 15.71 10.49
N GLU A 16 -27.10 16.58 9.92
CA GLU A 16 -26.94 17.17 8.59
C GLU A 16 -25.79 18.18 8.45
N GLU A 17 -25.24 18.68 9.56
CA GLU A 17 -24.12 19.64 9.55
C GLU A 17 -22.74 19.01 9.83
N LYS A 18 -22.65 17.68 9.94
CA LYS A 18 -21.36 17.02 10.02
C LYS A 18 -20.71 17.12 8.64
N LYS A 19 -19.77 18.06 8.50
CA LYS A 19 -18.86 18.03 7.35
C LYS A 19 -18.21 16.65 7.32
N ASP A 20 -18.41 15.91 6.24
CA ASP A 20 -17.69 14.66 5.99
C ASP A 20 -16.19 14.99 6.01
N ILE A 21 -15.50 14.52 7.04
CA ILE A 21 -14.05 14.61 7.11
C ILE A 21 -13.55 13.63 6.04
N PRO A 22 -12.79 14.09 5.05
CA PRO A 22 -12.26 13.21 4.01
C PRO A 22 -11.56 12.01 4.65
N ALA A 23 -11.95 10.81 4.27
CA ALA A 23 -11.31 9.60 4.76
C ALA A 23 -9.82 9.62 4.40
N GLY A 24 -8.94 9.30 5.35
CA GLY A 24 -7.50 9.21 5.11
C GLY A 24 -6.68 10.44 5.51
N LEU A 25 -7.27 11.47 6.13
CA LEU A 25 -6.50 12.60 6.66
C LEU A 25 -5.66 12.25 7.89
N TRP A 26 -6.11 11.27 8.67
CA TRP A 26 -5.49 10.89 9.93
C TRP A 26 -5.19 9.39 9.95
N TYR A 27 -4.03 9.05 10.47
CA TYR A 27 -3.61 7.68 10.73
C TYR A 27 -3.52 7.45 12.24
N LYS A 28 -4.08 6.34 12.72
CA LYS A 28 -3.96 5.92 14.13
C LYS A 28 -3.00 4.73 14.22
N THR A 29 -1.92 4.91 14.97
CA THR A 29 -0.95 3.83 15.23
C THR A 29 -1.56 2.76 16.15
N PRO A 30 -1.00 1.54 16.18
CA PRO A 30 -1.40 0.50 17.12
C PRO A 30 -1.25 0.91 18.59
N THR A 31 -0.33 1.82 18.89
CA THR A 31 -0.13 2.39 20.24
C THR A 31 -1.18 3.43 20.61
N GLY A 32 -2.06 3.81 19.66
CA GLY A 32 -3.18 4.74 19.90
C GLY A 32 -2.88 6.20 19.54
N LYS A 33 -1.69 6.51 19.04
CA LYS A 33 -1.32 7.86 18.57
C LYS A 33 -2.04 8.19 17.26
N VAL A 34 -2.39 9.46 17.07
CA VAL A 34 -3.10 9.95 15.87
C VAL A 34 -2.24 11.02 15.21
N ILE A 35 -1.89 10.77 13.94
CA ILE A 35 -0.95 11.60 13.18
C ILE A 35 -1.63 12.00 11.87
N GLU A 36 -1.35 13.19 11.38
CA GLU A 36 -1.79 13.61 10.05
C GLU A 36 -1.08 12.77 8.98
N THR A 37 -1.83 12.24 8.01
CA THR A 37 -1.26 11.40 6.95
C THR A 37 -0.19 12.13 6.13
N LYS A 38 -0.32 13.45 6.00
CA LYS A 38 0.65 14.28 5.29
C LYS A 38 1.98 14.35 6.06
N GLU A 39 1.94 14.64 7.35
CA GLU A 39 3.12 14.65 8.23
C GLU A 39 3.80 13.27 8.25
N LEU A 40 3.01 12.20 8.30
CA LEU A 40 3.51 10.83 8.22
C LEU A 40 4.24 10.55 6.91
N ALA A 41 3.72 11.03 5.78
CA ALA A 41 4.37 10.88 4.48
C ALA A 41 5.67 11.70 4.39
N GLU A 42 5.69 12.92 4.93
CA GLU A 42 6.89 13.76 5.00
C GLU A 42 7.98 13.12 5.86
N ASN A 43 7.60 12.36 6.89
CA ASN A 43 8.52 11.58 7.74
C ASN A 43 8.72 10.13 7.26
N MET A 44 8.63 9.88 5.95
CA MET A 44 8.87 8.57 5.34
C MET A 44 8.03 7.43 5.94
N TYR A 45 6.81 7.74 6.37
CA TYR A 45 5.86 6.81 7.00
C TYR A 45 6.33 6.22 8.34
N VAL A 46 7.20 6.94 9.04
CA VAL A 46 7.57 6.67 10.43
C VAL A 46 6.87 7.67 11.33
N SER A 47 6.19 7.20 12.35
CA SER A 47 5.51 8.05 13.32
C SER A 47 6.53 8.77 14.21
N PRO A 48 6.53 10.12 14.28
CA PRO A 48 7.48 10.85 15.10
C PRO A 48 7.23 10.74 16.60
N GLU A 49 6.05 10.26 17.02
CA GLU A 49 5.69 10.16 18.44
C GLU A 49 6.07 8.83 19.10
N ASP A 50 6.10 7.75 18.33
CA ASP A 50 6.29 6.39 18.85
C ASP A 50 7.20 5.52 17.98
N ASP A 51 7.91 6.12 17.01
CA ASP A 51 8.79 5.46 16.05
C ASP A 51 8.13 4.28 15.31
N TYR A 52 6.79 4.26 15.26
CA TYR A 52 6.07 3.20 14.58
C TYR A 52 6.19 3.33 13.06
N HIS A 53 6.69 2.27 12.41
CA HIS A 53 6.79 2.17 10.97
C HIS A 53 5.47 1.70 10.37
N VAL A 54 4.82 2.54 9.58
CA VAL A 54 3.57 2.21 8.91
C VAL A 54 3.84 1.28 7.72
N HIS A 55 3.01 0.24 7.58
CA HIS A 55 3.06 -0.62 6.40
C HIS A 55 2.62 0.15 5.16
N ILE A 56 3.55 0.39 4.25
CA ILE A 56 3.35 1.07 2.98
C ILE A 56 3.37 0.08 1.82
N GLY A 57 2.83 0.49 0.68
CA GLY A 57 2.80 -0.31 -0.54
C GLY A 57 3.78 0.20 -1.60
N SER A 58 3.71 -0.40 -2.78
CA SER A 58 4.58 -0.06 -3.92
C SER A 58 4.49 1.40 -4.34
N LYS A 59 3.32 2.03 -4.19
CA LYS A 59 3.12 3.43 -4.54
C LYS A 59 4.01 4.33 -3.69
N GLU A 60 3.90 4.21 -2.38
CA GLU A 60 4.65 4.98 -1.40
C GLU A 60 6.16 4.71 -1.52
N TYR A 61 6.56 3.44 -1.73
CA TYR A 61 7.97 3.10 -1.99
C TYR A 61 8.52 3.79 -3.23
N PHE A 62 7.77 3.82 -4.33
CA PHE A 62 8.21 4.49 -5.55
C PHE A 62 8.31 6.01 -5.38
N GLU A 63 7.42 6.61 -4.58
CA GLU A 63 7.47 8.03 -4.23
C GLU A 63 8.70 8.37 -3.37
N ILE A 64 9.10 7.48 -2.46
CA ILE A 64 10.29 7.67 -1.59
C ILE A 64 11.59 7.49 -2.36
N PHE A 65 11.67 6.45 -3.19
CA PHE A 65 12.95 6.04 -3.78
C PHE A 65 13.25 6.67 -5.13
N PHE A 66 12.25 6.98 -5.94
CA PHE A 66 12.49 7.59 -7.24
C PHE A 66 12.40 9.10 -7.20
N ASP A 67 13.30 9.76 -7.91
CA ASP A 67 13.36 11.23 -8.04
C ASP A 67 12.17 11.80 -8.88
N GLY A 68 10.96 11.31 -8.64
CA GLY A 68 9.69 11.75 -9.23
C GLY A 68 9.35 11.18 -10.61
N LYS A 69 10.29 10.49 -11.29
CA LYS A 69 10.04 9.86 -12.59
C LYS A 69 10.50 8.41 -12.60
N PHE A 70 9.57 7.52 -12.82
CA PHE A 70 9.87 6.10 -13.02
C PHE A 70 9.00 5.51 -14.13
N LYS A 71 9.38 4.35 -14.63
CA LYS A 71 8.59 3.54 -15.56
C LYS A 71 8.38 2.17 -14.96
N GLU A 72 7.23 1.55 -15.24
CA GLU A 72 6.93 0.21 -14.75
C GLU A 72 7.31 -0.88 -15.74
N ILE A 73 7.82 -2.00 -15.23
CA ILE A 73 8.13 -3.23 -15.97
C ILE A 73 6.98 -4.23 -15.77
N GLY A 74 6.65 -4.98 -16.81
CA GLY A 74 5.69 -6.07 -16.72
C GLY A 74 4.24 -5.62 -16.46
N ILE A 75 3.84 -4.42 -16.88
CA ILE A 75 2.46 -3.90 -16.71
C ILE A 75 1.42 -4.81 -17.36
N HIS A 76 1.78 -5.52 -18.45
CA HIS A 76 0.91 -6.44 -19.19
C HIS A 76 0.75 -7.80 -18.52
N VAL A 77 1.65 -8.16 -17.59
CA VAL A 77 1.58 -9.44 -16.88
C VAL A 77 0.42 -9.42 -15.90
N ALA A 78 -0.46 -10.38 -16.01
CA ALA A 78 -1.66 -10.50 -15.20
C ALA A 78 -1.88 -11.96 -14.77
N PRO A 79 -2.48 -12.19 -13.58
CA PRO A 79 -2.72 -13.53 -13.09
C PRO A 79 -3.79 -14.26 -13.91
N VAL A 80 -3.58 -15.56 -14.11
CA VAL A 80 -4.51 -16.46 -14.77
C VAL A 80 -4.77 -17.67 -13.87
N ASP A 81 -6.04 -18.02 -13.68
CA ASP A 81 -6.44 -19.19 -12.89
C ASP A 81 -6.47 -20.45 -13.79
N PHE A 82 -5.31 -21.06 -14.03
CA PHE A 82 -5.19 -22.29 -14.80
C PHE A 82 -5.85 -23.50 -14.12
N LEU A 83 -5.81 -23.53 -12.79
CA LEU A 83 -6.29 -24.65 -12.00
C LEU A 83 -7.79 -24.58 -11.73
N LYS A 84 -8.43 -23.46 -12.03
CA LYS A 84 -9.82 -23.15 -11.63
C LYS A 84 -10.03 -23.44 -10.15
N PHE A 85 -9.05 -22.99 -9.34
CA PHE A 85 -8.98 -23.32 -7.92
C PHE A 85 -10.19 -22.76 -7.17
N GLN A 86 -10.74 -23.59 -6.33
CA GLN A 86 -11.84 -23.25 -5.44
C GLN A 86 -11.65 -23.94 -4.07
N ASP A 87 -11.69 -23.14 -3.03
CA ASP A 87 -11.90 -23.58 -1.65
C ASP A 87 -13.30 -23.15 -1.17
N GLN A 88 -13.38 -22.30 -0.16
CA GLN A 88 -14.65 -21.65 0.25
C GLN A 88 -15.14 -20.62 -0.77
N LYS A 89 -14.21 -20.07 -1.58
CA LYS A 89 -14.48 -19.09 -2.64
C LYS A 89 -13.59 -19.36 -3.84
N LYS A 90 -14.11 -19.15 -5.06
CA LYS A 90 -13.30 -19.31 -6.27
C LYS A 90 -12.13 -18.33 -6.26
N TYR A 91 -10.96 -18.78 -6.70
CA TYR A 91 -9.77 -17.92 -6.79
C TYR A 91 -10.00 -16.72 -7.71
N SER A 92 -10.69 -16.91 -8.83
CA SER A 92 -11.08 -15.85 -9.75
C SER A 92 -11.89 -14.72 -9.08
N ASP A 93 -12.74 -15.05 -8.11
CA ASP A 93 -13.54 -14.07 -7.39
C ASP A 93 -12.71 -13.33 -6.33
N ARG A 94 -11.81 -14.05 -5.64
CA ARG A 94 -10.83 -13.42 -4.72
C ARG A 94 -9.95 -12.42 -5.47
N LEU A 95 -9.50 -12.81 -6.66
CA LEU A 95 -8.66 -11.97 -7.50
C LEU A 95 -9.38 -10.68 -7.89
N LYS A 96 -10.62 -10.79 -8.39
CA LYS A 96 -11.45 -9.62 -8.74
C LYS A 96 -11.68 -8.70 -7.55
N ASP A 97 -11.98 -9.26 -6.37
CA ASP A 97 -12.18 -8.47 -5.15
C ASP A 97 -10.91 -7.73 -4.76
N ALA A 98 -9.75 -8.40 -4.79
CA ALA A 98 -8.46 -7.79 -4.51
C ALA A 98 -8.13 -6.67 -5.49
N GLN A 99 -8.33 -6.89 -6.80
CA GLN A 99 -8.13 -5.90 -7.84
C GLN A 99 -9.05 -4.69 -7.67
N ASN A 100 -10.32 -4.92 -7.35
CA ASN A 100 -11.29 -3.84 -7.11
C ASN A 100 -10.93 -3.00 -5.89
N LYS A 101 -10.46 -3.66 -4.81
CA LYS A 101 -10.11 -3.01 -3.55
C LYS A 101 -8.79 -2.22 -3.64
N THR A 102 -7.78 -2.81 -4.28
CA THR A 102 -6.42 -2.24 -4.29
C THR A 102 -6.11 -1.43 -5.54
N LYS A 103 -6.87 -1.63 -6.63
CA LYS A 103 -6.61 -1.12 -7.98
C LYS A 103 -5.31 -1.65 -8.59
N LEU A 104 -4.72 -2.70 -8.00
CA LEU A 104 -3.55 -3.40 -8.50
C LEU A 104 -3.96 -4.62 -9.33
N LYS A 105 -3.11 -5.03 -10.26
CA LYS A 105 -3.31 -6.26 -11.04
C LYS A 105 -2.88 -7.51 -10.28
N ASP A 106 -1.82 -7.37 -9.46
CA ASP A 106 -1.24 -8.44 -8.66
C ASP A 106 -0.47 -7.85 -7.46
N ALA A 107 0.04 -8.71 -6.59
CA ALA A 107 0.72 -8.36 -5.35
C ALA A 107 2.10 -7.68 -5.55
N ILE A 108 2.59 -7.54 -6.77
CA ILE A 108 3.89 -6.93 -7.05
C ILE A 108 3.80 -5.83 -8.11
N ARG A 109 4.54 -4.76 -7.89
CA ARG A 109 4.88 -3.78 -8.92
C ARG A 109 6.40 -3.68 -9.05
N VAL A 110 6.87 -3.51 -10.28
CA VAL A 110 8.28 -3.31 -10.58
C VAL A 110 8.44 -1.97 -11.28
N GLY A 111 9.28 -1.12 -10.73
CA GLY A 111 9.61 0.18 -11.29
C GLY A 111 11.10 0.32 -11.56
N TYR A 112 11.47 1.12 -12.55
CA TYR A 112 12.84 1.55 -12.78
C TYR A 112 12.92 3.04 -13.03
N GLY A 113 13.97 3.67 -12.53
CA GLY A 113 14.18 5.11 -12.62
C GLY A 113 15.44 5.55 -11.90
N LYS A 114 15.57 6.84 -11.69
CA LYS A 114 16.69 7.39 -10.94
C LYS A 114 16.35 7.56 -9.46
N SER A 115 17.31 7.23 -8.62
CA SER A 115 17.32 7.48 -7.19
C SER A 115 18.61 8.19 -6.82
N HIS A 116 18.54 9.44 -6.38
CA HIS A 116 19.70 10.27 -6.08
C HIS A 116 20.74 10.27 -7.23
N GLY A 117 20.24 10.39 -8.47
CA GLY A 117 21.03 10.40 -9.69
C GLY A 117 21.54 9.04 -10.16
N LYS A 118 21.33 7.95 -9.41
CA LYS A 118 21.72 6.58 -9.77
C LYS A 118 20.53 5.84 -10.36
N ASP A 119 20.81 5.00 -11.34
CA ASP A 119 19.79 4.13 -11.94
C ASP A 119 19.46 2.98 -11.00
N LEU A 120 18.17 2.72 -10.79
CA LEU A 120 17.67 1.75 -9.84
C LEU A 120 16.45 1.01 -10.40
N VAL A 121 16.40 -0.30 -10.16
CA VAL A 121 15.20 -1.13 -10.35
C VAL A 121 14.69 -1.56 -8.99
N ILE A 122 13.39 -1.37 -8.73
CA ILE A 122 12.74 -1.76 -7.48
C ILE A 122 11.59 -2.71 -7.80
N ALA A 123 11.61 -3.90 -7.19
CA ALA A 123 10.48 -4.81 -7.15
C ALA A 123 9.84 -4.71 -5.75
N CYS A 124 8.60 -4.25 -5.67
CA CYS A 124 7.91 -3.98 -4.40
C CYS A 124 6.63 -4.79 -4.28
N MET A 125 6.47 -5.47 -3.14
CA MET A 125 5.28 -6.25 -2.82
C MET A 125 4.21 -5.38 -2.15
N ASP A 126 2.95 -5.62 -2.53
CA ASP A 126 1.78 -4.97 -1.94
C ASP A 126 0.99 -5.94 -1.07
N PHE A 127 1.16 -5.86 0.23
CA PHE A 127 0.48 -6.73 1.22
C PHE A 127 -1.05 -6.64 1.18
N LYS A 128 -1.58 -5.49 0.77
CA LYS A 128 -3.02 -5.29 0.63
C LYS A 128 -3.65 -6.18 -0.45
N PHE A 129 -2.82 -6.72 -1.37
CA PHE A 129 -3.27 -7.63 -2.41
C PHE A 129 -3.07 -9.08 -1.96
N ILE A 130 -4.12 -9.73 -1.51
CA ILE A 130 -4.16 -11.13 -1.05
C ILE A 130 -2.99 -11.47 -0.08
N GLY A 131 -2.70 -10.55 0.86
CA GLY A 131 -1.63 -10.73 1.84
C GLY A 131 -0.21 -10.76 1.24
N GLY A 132 0.02 -10.22 0.04
CA GLY A 132 1.31 -10.30 -0.63
C GLY A 132 1.64 -11.69 -1.18
N SER A 133 0.63 -12.48 -1.52
CA SER A 133 0.79 -13.85 -2.03
C SER A 133 1.68 -13.90 -3.27
N MET A 134 2.69 -14.77 -3.24
CA MET A 134 3.68 -14.94 -4.31
C MET A 134 3.20 -16.02 -5.29
N GLY A 135 2.62 -15.59 -6.39
CA GLY A 135 2.19 -16.45 -7.49
C GLY A 135 3.10 -16.33 -8.72
N SER A 136 2.65 -16.89 -9.84
CA SER A 136 3.38 -16.89 -11.12
C SER A 136 3.70 -15.46 -11.62
N VAL A 137 2.78 -14.51 -11.43
CA VAL A 137 2.99 -13.11 -11.82
C VAL A 137 4.12 -12.47 -11.02
N VAL A 138 4.22 -12.76 -9.72
CA VAL A 138 5.31 -12.26 -8.88
C VAL A 138 6.64 -12.79 -9.37
N GLY A 139 6.76 -14.09 -9.59
CA GLY A 139 7.97 -14.71 -10.13
C GLY A 139 8.37 -14.16 -11.48
N GLU A 140 7.42 -14.05 -12.42
CA GLU A 140 7.67 -13.50 -13.75
C GLU A 140 8.16 -12.04 -13.70
N LYS A 141 7.51 -11.18 -12.93
CA LYS A 141 7.92 -9.78 -12.81
C LYS A 141 9.28 -9.61 -12.14
N ILE A 142 9.63 -10.45 -11.16
CA ILE A 142 10.97 -10.46 -10.55
C ILE A 142 12.00 -10.86 -11.61
N SER A 143 11.75 -11.94 -12.38
CA SER A 143 12.64 -12.37 -13.48
C SER A 143 12.83 -11.24 -14.49
N MET A 144 11.75 -10.64 -14.98
CA MET A 144 11.82 -9.50 -15.90
C MET A 144 12.61 -8.32 -15.33
N SER A 145 12.52 -8.07 -14.02
CA SER A 145 13.26 -6.99 -13.37
C SER A 145 14.76 -7.24 -13.33
N ILE A 146 15.16 -8.49 -13.11
CA ILE A 146 16.56 -8.92 -13.13
C ILE A 146 17.12 -8.83 -14.54
N ASP A 147 16.41 -9.37 -15.54
CA ASP A 147 16.81 -9.33 -16.93
C ASP A 147 16.99 -7.90 -17.43
N TYR A 148 16.05 -7.02 -17.05
CA TYR A 148 16.13 -5.60 -17.37
C TYR A 148 17.36 -4.96 -16.71
N ALA A 149 17.59 -5.20 -15.42
CA ALA A 149 18.73 -4.64 -14.69
C ALA A 149 20.07 -5.08 -15.30
N ILE A 150 20.20 -6.35 -15.72
CA ILE A 150 21.38 -6.87 -16.41
C ILE A 150 21.56 -6.17 -17.77
N THR A 151 20.48 -6.05 -18.55
CA THR A 151 20.53 -5.47 -19.90
C THR A 151 20.98 -4.01 -19.90
N VAL A 152 20.56 -3.24 -18.89
CA VAL A 152 20.90 -1.81 -18.78
C VAL A 152 22.11 -1.55 -17.88
N SER A 153 22.79 -2.60 -17.45
CA SER A 153 23.98 -2.53 -16.57
C SER A 153 23.70 -1.83 -15.23
N TYR A 154 22.49 -2.00 -14.69
CA TYR A 154 22.16 -1.48 -13.36
C TYR A 154 22.83 -2.33 -12.30
N THR A 155 23.52 -1.66 -11.37
CA THR A 155 24.31 -2.33 -10.34
C THR A 155 23.51 -2.73 -9.10
N HIS A 156 22.27 -2.28 -8.96
CA HIS A 156 21.47 -2.52 -7.76
C HIS A 156 20.05 -2.96 -8.12
N LEU A 157 19.71 -4.20 -7.73
CA LEU A 157 18.35 -4.71 -7.64
C LEU A 157 17.99 -4.83 -6.17
N ARG A 158 16.89 -4.22 -5.76
CA ARG A 158 16.34 -4.40 -4.43
C ARG A 158 14.94 -5.01 -4.51
N ALA A 159 14.77 -6.17 -3.88
CA ALA A 159 13.47 -6.75 -3.57
C ALA A 159 13.20 -6.50 -2.09
N HIS A 160 12.02 -6.00 -1.75
CA HIS A 160 11.60 -5.83 -0.37
C HIS A 160 10.62 -6.94 -0.03
N GLU A 161 11.07 -7.87 0.81
CA GLU A 161 10.21 -8.82 1.47
C GLU A 161 9.86 -8.27 2.85
N THR A 162 8.59 -8.30 3.18
CA THR A 162 8.15 -7.94 4.52
C THR A 162 8.31 -9.15 5.41
N HIS A 163 9.23 -9.05 6.34
CA HIS A 163 9.24 -9.95 7.48
C HIS A 163 8.10 -9.60 8.45
N THR A 164 7.31 -10.59 8.74
CA THR A 164 6.39 -10.57 9.89
C THR A 164 7.17 -10.70 11.19
#